data_74fc99d27bac2c96fbf5531ee71bd594
#
_entry.id   74fc99d27bac2c96fbf5531ee71bd594
#
_cell.length_a   1.000
_cell.length_b   1.000
_cell.length_c   1.000
_cell.angle_alpha   90.00
_cell.angle_beta   90.00
_cell.angle_gamma   90.00
#
_symmetry.space_group_name_H-M   'P 1'
#
loop_
_entity.id
_entity.type
_entity.pdbx_description
1 polymer ?
#
loop_
_entity_poly.entity_id
_entity_poly.type
_entity_poly.pdbx_seq_one_letter_code
_entity_poly.pdbx_strand_id
1 'polypeptide(L)'
;IIFLAGTGAGIYDMQLADSWRSNFSLYGRSFSDFPVDSENPDDTGSTDSLIVTSNNYFGNWQWMVNGLSAADNEERDIDEGQTAADSGFHTMVAYHGDSFFGLGEGNFKAAVLHGQGLGAQVKGLGSDGDLTDDAAATRLALYGTTYVAPRWRVAPAILAETSEDRYVEGDQYDWATFNVRLANELTENFEMQYEASYQFMDLDQGEGGNAVRGDFGKFTLAPT
;
A
#
# COMPACT_ATOMS: atom_id res chain seq x y z
N ILE A 1 -4.45 3.25 -3.36
CA ILE A 1 -4.35 2.36 -2.21
C ILE A 1 -3.22 1.36 -2.40
N ILE A 2 -3.16 0.73 -3.56
CA ILE A 2 -2.10 -0.18 -3.95
C ILE A 2 -1.43 0.33 -5.22
N PHE A 3 -0.13 0.16 -5.31
CA PHE A 3 0.66 0.56 -6.46
C PHE A 3 1.16 -0.70 -7.18
N LEU A 4 0.64 -0.94 -8.37
CA LEU A 4 1.06 -2.03 -9.24
C LEU A 4 1.90 -1.44 -10.36
N ALA A 5 3.19 -1.72 -10.36
CA ALA A 5 4.12 -1.26 -11.37
C ALA A 5 5.06 -2.41 -11.76
N GLY A 6 5.31 -2.55 -13.04
CA GLY A 6 6.16 -3.60 -13.58
C GLY A 6 5.96 -3.74 -15.08
N THR A 7 6.69 -4.68 -15.68
CA THR A 7 6.57 -5.03 -17.10
C THR A 7 5.90 -6.40 -17.21
N GLY A 8 4.83 -6.49 -17.97
CA GLY A 8 4.10 -7.74 -18.08
C GLY A 8 2.97 -7.72 -19.10
N ALA A 9 2.09 -8.69 -18.99
CA ALA A 9 0.92 -8.83 -19.83
C ALA A 9 -0.30 -9.22 -19.00
N GLY A 10 -1.48 -8.86 -19.48
CA GLY A 10 -2.72 -9.22 -18.79
C GLY A 10 -3.92 -9.17 -19.71
N ILE A 11 -4.98 -9.76 -19.23
CA ILE A 11 -6.31 -9.73 -19.85
C ILE A 11 -7.20 -8.92 -18.91
N TYR A 12 -7.82 -7.88 -19.44
CA TYR A 12 -8.59 -6.92 -18.68
C TYR A 12 -10.05 -6.93 -19.09
N ASP A 13 -10.90 -6.50 -18.15
CA ASP A 13 -12.33 -6.29 -18.34
C ASP A 13 -13.09 -7.51 -18.84
N MET A 14 -12.67 -8.71 -18.40
CA MET A 14 -13.39 -9.94 -18.72
C MET A 14 -14.72 -9.98 -17.96
N GLN A 15 -15.82 -9.99 -18.70
CA GLN A 15 -17.14 -10.18 -18.12
C GLN A 15 -17.37 -11.68 -17.88
N LEU A 16 -17.28 -12.13 -16.63
CA LEU A 16 -17.48 -13.54 -16.26
C LEU A 16 -18.95 -13.85 -15.94
N ALA A 17 -19.70 -12.86 -15.43
CA ALA A 17 -21.14 -12.92 -15.21
C ALA A 17 -21.70 -11.48 -15.21
N ASP A 18 -23.02 -11.31 -15.14
CA ASP A 18 -23.70 -9.99 -15.23
C ASP A 18 -23.16 -8.95 -14.23
N SER A 19 -22.78 -9.40 -13.04
CA SER A 19 -22.24 -8.52 -11.98
C SER A 19 -20.76 -8.78 -11.66
N TRP A 20 -20.08 -9.63 -12.43
CA TRP A 20 -18.68 -10.01 -12.15
C TRP A 20 -17.78 -9.70 -13.33
N ARG A 21 -16.84 -8.77 -13.13
CA ARG A 21 -15.74 -8.47 -14.04
C ARG A 21 -14.41 -8.84 -13.40
N SER A 22 -13.48 -9.34 -14.18
CA SER A 22 -12.17 -9.77 -13.71
C SER A 22 -11.05 -9.32 -14.63
N ASN A 23 -9.91 -9.00 -14.02
CA ASN A 23 -8.64 -8.74 -14.70
C ASN A 23 -7.62 -9.77 -14.21
N PHE A 24 -6.87 -10.35 -15.13
CA PHE A 24 -5.71 -11.19 -14.82
C PHE A 24 -4.47 -10.56 -15.40
N SER A 25 -3.39 -10.54 -14.62
CA SER A 25 -2.09 -10.10 -15.12
C SER A 25 -0.95 -10.91 -14.53
N LEU A 26 0.10 -11.02 -15.32
CA LEU A 26 1.40 -11.55 -14.96
C LEU A 26 2.41 -10.47 -15.28
N TYR A 27 3.20 -10.06 -14.31
CA TYR A 27 4.23 -9.04 -14.51
C TYR A 27 5.43 -9.28 -13.60
N GLY A 28 6.58 -8.78 -14.05
CA GLY A 28 7.81 -8.73 -13.29
C GLY A 28 8.10 -7.33 -12.81
N ARG A 29 8.74 -7.22 -11.67
CA ARG A 29 9.19 -5.97 -11.08
C ARG A 29 10.51 -6.20 -10.40
N SER A 30 11.50 -5.33 -10.66
CA SER A 30 12.74 -5.34 -9.91
C SER A 30 12.50 -4.88 -8.47
N PHE A 31 13.11 -5.56 -7.53
CA PHE A 31 13.25 -5.09 -6.16
C PHE A 31 14.06 -3.78 -6.14
N SER A 32 13.92 -3.05 -5.06
CA SER A 32 14.85 -1.96 -4.75
C SER A 32 16.27 -2.55 -4.59
N ASP A 33 17.27 -1.74 -4.88
CA ASP A 33 18.66 -2.12 -4.63
C ASP A 33 18.82 -2.58 -3.18
N PHE A 34 19.45 -3.71 -3.01
CA PHE A 34 19.74 -4.30 -1.70
C PHE A 34 21.20 -4.77 -1.69
N PRO A 35 21.89 -4.76 -0.54
CA PRO A 35 23.25 -5.28 -0.45
C PRO A 35 23.26 -6.80 -0.69
N VAL A 36 24.19 -7.27 -1.53
CA VAL A 36 24.48 -8.70 -1.73
C VAL A 36 25.63 -9.19 -0.84
N ASP A 37 26.31 -8.24 -0.19
CA ASP A 37 27.39 -8.48 0.75
C ASP A 37 27.27 -7.46 1.90
N SER A 38 26.97 -7.96 3.10
CA SER A 38 26.86 -7.14 4.30
C SER A 38 28.18 -6.44 4.70
N GLU A 39 29.33 -6.97 4.26
CA GLU A 39 30.64 -6.36 4.48
C GLU A 39 30.95 -5.27 3.44
N ASN A 40 30.24 -5.25 2.31
CA ASN A 40 30.40 -4.29 1.24
C ASN A 40 29.04 -3.70 0.79
N PRO A 41 28.50 -2.71 1.48
CA PRO A 41 27.17 -2.14 1.18
C PRO A 41 27.06 -1.45 -0.17
N ASP A 42 28.19 -1.22 -0.86
CA ASP A 42 28.22 -0.67 -2.23
C ASP A 42 28.02 -1.76 -3.29
N ASP A 43 28.12 -3.05 -2.91
CA ASP A 43 27.83 -4.18 -3.79
C ASP A 43 26.35 -4.52 -3.67
N THR A 44 25.55 -4.00 -4.61
CA THR A 44 24.10 -4.16 -4.61
C THR A 44 23.64 -5.13 -5.68
N GLY A 45 22.81 -6.08 -5.27
CA GLY A 45 22.14 -7.00 -6.18
C GLY A 45 20.91 -6.38 -6.82
N SER A 46 20.46 -7.00 -7.89
CA SER A 46 19.21 -6.70 -8.56
C SER A 46 18.53 -8.01 -8.93
N THR A 47 17.45 -8.33 -8.27
CA THR A 47 16.60 -9.45 -8.65
C THR A 47 15.19 -9.00 -8.95
N ASP A 48 14.44 -9.82 -9.66
CA ASP A 48 13.08 -9.53 -10.07
C ASP A 48 12.08 -10.35 -9.26
N SER A 49 10.97 -9.73 -8.94
CA SER A 49 9.78 -10.45 -8.48
C SER A 49 8.85 -10.74 -9.65
N LEU A 50 8.29 -11.93 -9.66
CA LEU A 50 7.21 -12.32 -10.55
C LEU A 50 5.89 -12.25 -9.80
N ILE A 51 4.90 -11.56 -10.35
CA ILE A 51 3.63 -11.28 -9.69
C ILE A 51 2.48 -11.72 -10.58
N VAL A 52 1.64 -12.60 -10.05
CA VAL A 52 0.37 -13.02 -10.65
C VAL A 52 -0.77 -12.34 -9.92
N THR A 53 -1.60 -11.62 -10.63
CA THR A 53 -2.73 -10.86 -10.08
C THR A 53 -4.05 -11.35 -10.62
N SER A 54 -5.03 -11.58 -9.74
CA SER A 54 -6.45 -11.68 -10.06
C SER A 54 -7.19 -10.54 -9.36
N ASN A 55 -7.80 -9.65 -10.13
CA ASN A 55 -8.52 -8.48 -9.61
C ASN A 55 -9.97 -8.53 -10.07
N ASN A 56 -10.89 -8.67 -9.13
CA ASN A 56 -12.29 -8.99 -9.35
C ASN A 56 -13.20 -7.88 -8.85
N TYR A 57 -14.24 -7.56 -9.60
CA TYR A 57 -15.23 -6.53 -9.28
C TYR A 57 -16.64 -7.15 -9.26
N PHE A 58 -17.34 -6.95 -8.15
CA PHE A 58 -18.71 -7.42 -7.89
C PHE A 58 -19.57 -6.23 -7.45
N GLY A 59 -20.21 -5.56 -8.40
CA GLY A 59 -20.90 -4.29 -8.10
C GLY A 59 -19.93 -3.28 -7.48
N ASN A 60 -20.22 -2.84 -6.26
CA ASN A 60 -19.38 -1.87 -5.53
C ASN A 60 -18.20 -2.53 -4.78
N TRP A 61 -18.08 -3.84 -4.82
CA TRP A 61 -16.99 -4.55 -4.16
C TRP A 61 -15.87 -4.89 -5.14
N GLN A 62 -14.66 -4.81 -4.65
CA GLN A 62 -13.44 -5.23 -5.33
C GLN A 62 -12.68 -6.22 -4.45
N TRP A 63 -12.25 -7.32 -5.04
CA TRP A 63 -11.37 -8.27 -4.39
C TRP A 63 -10.17 -8.56 -5.28
N MET A 64 -8.97 -8.35 -4.77
CA MET A 64 -7.71 -8.61 -5.44
C MET A 64 -6.93 -9.66 -4.68
N VAL A 65 -6.35 -10.60 -5.42
CA VAL A 65 -5.43 -11.61 -4.90
C VAL A 65 -4.17 -11.58 -5.75
N ASN A 66 -3.02 -11.64 -5.10
CA ASN A 66 -1.72 -11.66 -5.74
C ASN A 66 -0.88 -12.79 -5.14
N GLY A 67 -0.22 -13.56 -6.01
CA GLY A 67 0.88 -14.43 -5.65
C GLY A 67 2.18 -13.81 -6.14
N LEU A 68 3.20 -13.85 -5.32
CA LEU A 68 4.53 -13.29 -5.61
C LEU A 68 5.59 -14.38 -5.48
N SER A 69 6.63 -14.31 -6.29
CA SER A 69 7.82 -15.16 -6.19
C SER A 69 9.04 -14.36 -6.60
N ALA A 70 10.15 -14.51 -5.89
CA ALA A 70 11.45 -14.03 -6.34
C ALA A 70 11.90 -14.85 -7.55
N ALA A 71 12.49 -14.20 -8.55
CA ALA A 71 13.03 -14.87 -9.73
C ALA A 71 14.40 -15.47 -9.43
N ASP A 72 15.17 -14.80 -8.59
CA ASP A 72 16.46 -15.24 -8.08
C ASP A 72 16.57 -14.79 -6.62
N ASN A 73 16.87 -15.69 -5.71
CA ASN A 73 16.97 -15.41 -4.29
C ASN A 73 18.39 -15.62 -3.73
N GLU A 74 19.28 -16.24 -4.51
CA GLU A 74 20.63 -16.57 -4.06
C GLU A 74 21.51 -15.33 -3.80
N GLU A 75 21.17 -14.20 -4.44
CA GLU A 75 21.88 -12.93 -4.29
C GLU A 75 21.30 -12.01 -3.20
N ARG A 76 20.25 -12.44 -2.49
CA ARG A 76 19.63 -11.63 -1.45
C ARG A 76 20.25 -11.94 -0.10
N ASP A 77 21.13 -11.05 0.36
CA ASP A 77 21.75 -11.13 1.67
C ASP A 77 20.99 -10.25 2.67
N ILE A 78 20.34 -10.89 3.63
CA ILE A 78 19.77 -10.26 4.81
C ILE A 78 20.58 -10.69 6.03
N ASP A 79 20.45 -9.98 7.15
CA ASP A 79 21.24 -10.19 8.37
C ASP A 79 21.34 -11.66 8.78
N GLU A 80 22.45 -12.06 9.41
CA GLU A 80 22.72 -13.43 9.86
C GLU A 80 21.53 -14.01 10.66
N GLY A 81 21.04 -15.16 10.23
CA GLY A 81 19.93 -15.87 10.86
C GLY A 81 18.54 -15.49 10.34
N GLN A 82 18.46 -14.59 9.37
CA GLN A 82 17.21 -14.21 8.70
C GLN A 82 17.13 -14.92 7.33
N THR A 83 15.92 -15.35 6.97
CA THR A 83 15.65 -15.92 5.65
C THR A 83 14.86 -14.91 4.82
N ALA A 84 15.43 -14.49 3.70
CA ALA A 84 14.73 -13.62 2.77
C ALA A 84 13.55 -14.35 2.13
N ALA A 85 12.39 -13.70 2.06
CA ALA A 85 11.19 -14.31 1.51
C ALA A 85 11.36 -14.66 0.02
N ASP A 86 11.21 -15.93 -0.32
CA ASP A 86 11.22 -16.44 -1.70
C ASP A 86 9.89 -16.21 -2.40
N SER A 87 8.83 -16.15 -1.65
CA SER A 87 7.48 -16.04 -2.16
C SER A 87 6.60 -15.21 -1.24
N GLY A 88 5.43 -14.87 -1.71
CA GLY A 88 4.50 -14.11 -0.91
C GLY A 88 3.08 -14.17 -1.44
N PHE A 89 2.18 -13.76 -0.58
CA PHE A 89 0.76 -13.66 -0.86
C PHE A 89 0.27 -12.27 -0.45
N HIS A 90 -0.63 -11.70 -1.25
CA HIS A 90 -1.31 -10.45 -0.91
C HIS A 90 -2.77 -10.50 -1.32
N THR A 91 -3.63 -9.94 -0.48
CA THR A 91 -5.04 -9.76 -0.81
C THR A 91 -5.54 -8.37 -0.44
N MET A 92 -6.52 -7.87 -1.17
CA MET A 92 -7.24 -6.64 -0.87
C MET A 92 -8.73 -6.87 -1.04
N VAL A 93 -9.51 -6.42 -0.07
CA VAL A 93 -10.95 -6.26 -0.22
C VAL A 93 -11.27 -4.77 -0.12
N ALA A 94 -12.00 -4.23 -1.09
CA ALA A 94 -12.39 -2.83 -1.10
C ALA A 94 -13.86 -2.66 -1.44
N TYR A 95 -14.46 -1.63 -0.86
CA TYR A 95 -15.80 -1.15 -1.17
C TYR A 95 -15.70 0.23 -1.81
N HIS A 96 -16.43 0.46 -2.89
CA HIS A 96 -16.52 1.70 -3.63
C HIS A 96 -17.94 2.24 -3.52
N GLY A 97 -18.18 3.21 -2.66
CA GLY A 97 -19.48 3.82 -2.46
C GLY A 97 -19.72 4.99 -3.40
N ASP A 98 -20.94 5.05 -3.93
CA ASP A 98 -21.42 6.13 -4.84
C ASP A 98 -21.97 7.34 -4.07
N SER A 99 -21.84 7.33 -2.77
CA SER A 99 -22.20 8.43 -1.87
C SER A 99 -21.13 8.59 -0.81
N PHE A 100 -21.00 9.79 -0.26
CA PHE A 100 -20.08 10.07 0.84
C PHE A 100 -20.64 9.49 2.15
N PHE A 101 -20.18 8.31 2.53
CA PHE A 101 -20.61 7.56 3.75
C PHE A 101 -22.14 7.42 3.89
N GLY A 102 -22.89 7.47 2.78
CA GLY A 102 -24.36 7.49 2.82
C GLY A 102 -24.97 8.78 3.32
N LEU A 103 -24.17 9.83 3.57
CA LEU A 103 -24.61 11.10 4.16
C LEU A 103 -24.89 12.19 3.12
N GLY A 104 -24.33 12.06 1.92
CA GLY A 104 -24.46 13.09 0.90
C GLY A 104 -23.91 12.65 -0.46
N GLU A 105 -24.05 13.53 -1.44
CA GLU A 105 -23.48 13.36 -2.76
C GLU A 105 -21.96 13.36 -2.69
N GLY A 106 -21.31 12.42 -3.40
CA GLY A 106 -19.86 12.28 -3.41
C GLY A 106 -19.43 10.84 -3.65
N ASN A 107 -18.29 10.48 -3.10
CA ASN A 107 -17.78 9.11 -3.15
C ASN A 107 -17.16 8.71 -1.82
N PHE A 108 -17.02 7.41 -1.65
CA PHE A 108 -16.38 6.81 -0.49
C PHE A 108 -15.65 5.54 -0.90
N LYS A 109 -14.49 5.31 -0.34
CA LYS A 109 -13.74 4.08 -0.50
C LYS A 109 -13.22 3.57 0.84
N ALA A 110 -13.48 2.30 1.10
CA ALA A 110 -12.91 1.55 2.21
C ALA A 110 -12.13 0.37 1.66
N ALA A 111 -10.94 0.09 2.19
CA ALA A 111 -10.19 -1.08 1.80
C ALA A 111 -9.38 -1.63 2.97
N VAL A 112 -9.29 -2.96 3.02
CA VAL A 112 -8.37 -3.71 3.87
C VAL A 112 -7.44 -4.47 2.94
N LEU A 113 -6.14 -4.37 3.21
CA LEU A 113 -5.07 -5.07 2.51
C LEU A 113 -4.33 -5.94 3.53
N HIS A 114 -3.97 -7.14 3.12
CA HIS A 114 -3.13 -8.03 3.93
C HIS A 114 -2.13 -8.72 3.03
N GLY A 115 -0.91 -8.90 3.50
CA GLY A 115 0.14 -9.58 2.79
C GLY A 115 1.12 -10.30 3.71
N GLN A 116 1.75 -11.33 3.19
CA GLN A 116 2.75 -12.15 3.87
C GLN A 116 3.95 -12.41 2.96
N GLY A 117 5.14 -12.58 3.54
CA GLY A 117 6.39 -12.72 2.81
C GLY A 117 6.60 -11.55 1.84
N LEU A 118 6.91 -11.80 0.58
CA LEU A 118 7.02 -10.75 -0.45
C LEU A 118 5.74 -9.91 -0.63
N GLY A 119 4.60 -10.39 -0.16
CA GLY A 119 3.32 -9.66 -0.17
C GLY A 119 3.17 -8.69 0.99
N ALA A 120 4.01 -8.70 2.01
CA ALA A 120 3.93 -7.81 3.18
C ALA A 120 4.16 -6.33 2.83
N GLN A 121 4.82 -6.00 1.71
CA GLN A 121 4.82 -4.64 1.17
C GLN A 121 3.47 -4.32 0.50
N VAL A 122 2.43 -4.22 1.30
CA VAL A 122 1.02 -4.14 0.85
C VAL A 122 0.67 -2.94 -0.03
N LYS A 123 1.51 -1.92 -0.06
CA LYS A 123 1.33 -0.74 -0.93
C LYS A 123 2.00 -0.91 -2.29
N GLY A 124 3.18 -1.49 -2.31
CA GLY A 124 4.03 -1.56 -3.50
C GLY A 124 4.52 -2.99 -3.72
N LEU A 125 3.63 -3.87 -4.11
CA LEU A 125 3.92 -5.30 -4.28
C LEU A 125 5.18 -5.55 -5.10
N GLY A 126 6.04 -6.43 -4.60
CA GLY A 126 7.27 -6.86 -5.26
C GLY A 126 8.34 -5.77 -5.40
N SER A 127 8.34 -4.76 -4.52
CA SER A 127 9.36 -3.70 -4.53
C SER A 127 10.33 -3.74 -3.37
N ASP A 128 10.16 -4.68 -2.46
CA ASP A 128 10.95 -4.78 -1.23
C ASP A 128 11.57 -6.17 -1.19
N GLY A 129 12.88 -6.21 -1.33
CA GLY A 129 13.68 -7.43 -1.37
C GLY A 129 14.16 -7.88 0.01
N ASP A 130 14.03 -7.04 1.04
CA ASP A 130 14.57 -7.29 2.37
C ASP A 130 13.54 -7.93 3.32
N LEU A 131 12.35 -8.24 2.82
CA LEU A 131 11.31 -8.90 3.62
C LEU A 131 11.71 -10.31 4.01
N THR A 132 11.45 -10.68 5.26
CA THR A 132 11.64 -12.04 5.74
C THR A 132 10.51 -12.98 5.30
N ASP A 133 10.70 -14.29 5.42
CA ASP A 133 9.65 -15.29 5.16
C ASP A 133 8.42 -15.12 6.06
N ASP A 134 8.63 -14.69 7.30
CA ASP A 134 7.58 -14.51 8.32
C ASP A 134 6.92 -13.11 8.25
N ALA A 135 7.44 -12.21 7.40
CA ALA A 135 6.92 -10.87 7.25
C ALA A 135 5.41 -10.86 7.01
N ALA A 136 4.68 -10.10 7.80
CA ALA A 136 3.25 -9.90 7.63
C ALA A 136 2.87 -8.43 7.79
N ALA A 137 1.89 -7.96 7.02
CA ALA A 137 1.36 -6.61 7.15
C ALA A 137 -0.12 -6.54 6.85
N THR A 138 -0.83 -5.69 7.60
CA THR A 138 -2.24 -5.39 7.36
C THR A 138 -2.45 -3.89 7.32
N ARG A 139 -3.10 -3.38 6.26
CA ARG A 139 -3.40 -1.97 6.06
C ARG A 139 -4.89 -1.73 5.94
N LEU A 140 -5.36 -0.68 6.60
CA LEU A 140 -6.69 -0.10 6.44
C LEU A 140 -6.58 1.22 5.67
N ALA A 141 -7.49 1.46 4.74
CA ALA A 141 -7.64 2.74 4.05
C ALA A 141 -9.11 3.13 3.96
N LEU A 142 -9.43 4.33 4.43
CA LEU A 142 -10.76 4.94 4.36
C LEU A 142 -10.59 6.34 3.80
N TYR A 143 -11.29 6.67 2.70
CA TYR A 143 -11.28 8.03 2.17
C TYR A 143 -12.50 8.31 1.32
N GLY A 144 -12.80 9.57 1.15
CA GLY A 144 -13.93 9.99 0.32
C GLY A 144 -13.85 11.47 -0.01
N THR A 145 -14.80 11.93 -0.82
CA THR A 145 -14.92 13.32 -1.22
C THR A 145 -16.38 13.69 -1.31
N THR A 146 -16.73 14.88 -0.80
CA THR A 146 -18.08 15.45 -0.94
C THR A 146 -18.03 16.98 -0.95
N TYR A 147 -19.07 17.61 -1.50
CA TYR A 147 -19.33 19.03 -1.30
C TYR A 147 -20.08 19.25 0.01
N VAL A 148 -19.56 20.10 0.88
CA VAL A 148 -20.18 20.49 2.16
C VAL A 148 -20.93 21.81 2.05
N ALA A 149 -20.62 22.61 1.01
CA ALA A 149 -21.33 23.83 0.63
C ALA A 149 -21.04 24.12 -0.86
N PRO A 150 -21.80 25.02 -1.52
CA PRO A 150 -21.42 25.49 -2.85
C PRO A 150 -19.97 25.98 -2.86
N ARG A 151 -19.15 25.45 -3.77
CA ARG A 151 -17.72 25.77 -3.90
C ARG A 151 -16.80 25.28 -2.76
N TRP A 152 -17.32 24.50 -1.81
CA TRP A 152 -16.49 23.89 -0.77
C TRP A 152 -16.56 22.38 -0.83
N ARG A 153 -15.43 21.77 -1.11
CA ARG A 153 -15.23 20.30 -1.16
C ARG A 153 -14.35 19.87 0.01
N VAL A 154 -14.73 18.77 0.65
CA VAL A 154 -13.94 18.14 1.70
C VAL A 154 -13.54 16.73 1.28
N ALA A 155 -12.30 16.35 1.58
CA ALA A 155 -11.76 15.03 1.32
C ALA A 155 -11.01 14.53 2.56
N PRO A 156 -11.67 13.84 3.49
CA PRO A 156 -11.03 13.17 4.61
C PRO A 156 -10.40 11.85 4.17
N ALA A 157 -9.32 11.46 4.83
CA ALA A 157 -8.67 10.16 4.68
C ALA A 157 -8.11 9.66 6.02
N ILE A 158 -8.24 8.35 6.23
CA ILE A 158 -7.60 7.62 7.33
C ILE A 158 -6.87 6.45 6.71
N LEU A 159 -5.58 6.31 7.05
CA LEU A 159 -4.78 5.15 6.71
C LEU A 159 -4.13 4.65 8.00
N ALA A 160 -4.09 3.34 8.16
CA ALA A 160 -3.39 2.69 9.26
C ALA A 160 -2.76 1.38 8.78
N GLU A 161 -1.65 1.01 9.36
CA GLU A 161 -0.97 -0.24 9.07
C GLU A 161 -0.36 -0.79 10.34
N THR A 162 -0.45 -2.10 10.49
CA THR A 162 0.35 -2.91 11.41
C THR A 162 1.16 -3.89 10.60
N SER A 163 2.40 -4.10 10.99
CA SER A 163 3.28 -5.09 10.39
C SER A 163 4.20 -5.69 11.43
N GLU A 164 4.58 -6.95 11.19
CA GLU A 164 5.44 -7.74 12.06
C GLU A 164 6.44 -8.55 11.22
N ASP A 165 7.58 -8.86 11.82
CA ASP A 165 8.65 -9.69 11.26
C ASP A 165 9.12 -9.24 9.86
N ARG A 166 9.09 -7.95 9.56
CA ARG A 166 9.36 -7.48 8.20
C ARG A 166 10.82 -7.61 7.81
N TYR A 167 11.71 -7.19 8.68
CA TYR A 167 13.14 -7.12 8.39
C TYR A 167 13.97 -7.90 9.41
N VAL A 168 13.45 -8.03 10.62
CA VAL A 168 14.08 -8.75 11.73
C VAL A 168 12.99 -9.50 12.50
N GLU A 169 13.28 -10.72 12.95
CA GLU A 169 12.38 -11.49 13.80
C GLU A 169 11.98 -10.71 15.05
N GLY A 170 10.69 -10.60 15.30
CA GLY A 170 10.11 -9.86 16.42
C GLY A 170 10.03 -8.35 16.20
N ASP A 171 10.36 -7.80 15.03
CA ASP A 171 10.08 -6.40 14.75
C ASP A 171 8.56 -6.17 14.62
N GLN A 172 8.10 -5.00 15.07
CA GLN A 172 6.72 -4.58 14.91
C GLN A 172 6.68 -3.10 14.54
N TYR A 173 5.90 -2.77 13.53
CA TYR A 173 5.71 -1.39 13.09
C TYR A 173 4.25 -1.06 12.90
N ASP A 174 3.76 -0.14 13.72
CA ASP A 174 2.41 0.37 13.69
C ASP A 174 2.41 1.85 13.31
N TRP A 175 1.55 2.25 12.40
CA TRP A 175 1.35 3.65 12.11
C TRP A 175 -0.09 3.95 11.71
N ALA A 176 -0.51 5.19 11.94
CA ALA A 176 -1.76 5.70 11.38
C ALA A 176 -1.61 7.17 10.97
N THR A 177 -2.30 7.52 9.89
CA THR A 177 -2.38 8.88 9.36
C THR A 177 -3.83 9.32 9.24
N PHE A 178 -4.10 10.50 9.75
CA PHE A 178 -5.35 11.23 9.55
C PHE A 178 -5.07 12.41 8.64
N ASN A 179 -5.84 12.56 7.57
CA ASN A 179 -5.72 13.67 6.63
C ASN A 179 -7.09 14.26 6.35
N VAL A 180 -7.15 15.57 6.23
CA VAL A 180 -8.32 16.26 5.69
C VAL A 180 -7.87 17.36 4.74
N ARG A 181 -8.43 17.33 3.55
CA ARG A 181 -8.27 18.41 2.57
C ARG A 181 -9.59 19.14 2.38
N LEU A 182 -9.55 20.47 2.46
CA LEU A 182 -10.62 21.37 2.09
C LEU A 182 -10.21 22.09 0.81
N ALA A 183 -11.10 22.16 -0.17
CA ALA A 183 -10.91 22.90 -1.39
C ALA A 183 -12.02 23.95 -1.52
N ASN A 184 -11.63 25.18 -1.79
CA ASN A 184 -12.55 26.31 -2.01
C ASN A 184 -12.36 26.85 -3.44
N GLU A 185 -13.37 26.69 -4.27
CA GLU A 185 -13.43 27.21 -5.63
C GLU A 185 -13.75 28.73 -5.56
N LEU A 186 -12.71 29.57 -5.55
CA LEU A 186 -12.84 31.01 -5.47
C LEU A 186 -13.38 31.62 -6.77
N THR A 187 -12.90 31.08 -7.91
CA THR A 187 -13.39 31.43 -9.25
C THR A 187 -13.49 30.17 -10.10
N GLU A 188 -13.97 30.26 -11.34
CA GLU A 188 -14.03 29.13 -12.28
C GLU A 188 -12.64 28.53 -12.61
N ASN A 189 -11.57 29.32 -12.42
CA ASN A 189 -10.20 28.93 -12.79
C ASN A 189 -9.22 29.01 -11.61
N PHE A 190 -9.71 29.16 -10.40
CA PHE A 190 -8.86 29.31 -9.22
C PHE A 190 -9.48 28.67 -7.99
N GLU A 191 -8.78 27.69 -7.43
CA GLU A 191 -9.13 26.99 -6.21
C GLU A 191 -8.05 27.22 -5.14
N MET A 192 -8.43 27.37 -3.91
CA MET A 192 -7.55 27.36 -2.76
C MET A 192 -7.72 26.05 -1.99
N GLN A 193 -6.64 25.31 -1.80
CA GLN A 193 -6.63 24.06 -1.05
C GLN A 193 -5.95 24.25 0.31
N TYR A 194 -6.58 23.69 1.34
CA TYR A 194 -6.11 23.65 2.72
C TYR A 194 -6.02 22.18 3.12
N GLU A 195 -4.85 21.71 3.52
CA GLU A 195 -4.68 20.34 3.95
C GLU A 195 -4.05 20.30 5.33
N ALA A 196 -4.63 19.50 6.21
CA ALA A 196 -4.07 19.18 7.50
C ALA A 196 -3.90 17.66 7.61
N SER A 197 -2.75 17.22 8.05
CA SER A 197 -2.48 15.82 8.33
C SER A 197 -1.75 15.65 9.65
N TYR A 198 -2.03 14.52 10.29
CA TYR A 198 -1.33 14.09 11.48
C TYR A 198 -1.05 12.60 11.37
N GLN A 199 0.20 12.22 11.65
CA GLN A 199 0.65 10.84 11.63
C GLN A 199 1.33 10.51 12.95
N PHE A 200 1.08 9.33 13.44
CA PHE A 200 1.86 8.73 14.53
C PHE A 200 2.39 7.37 14.09
N MET A 201 3.51 6.98 14.66
CA MET A 201 4.14 5.69 14.41
C MET A 201 4.78 5.17 15.69
N ASP A 202 4.79 3.87 15.82
CA ASP A 202 5.44 3.08 16.86
C ASP A 202 6.24 1.97 16.17
N LEU A 203 7.54 1.94 16.39
CA LEU A 203 8.44 0.91 15.87
C LEU A 203 9.10 0.23 17.05
N ASP A 204 8.92 -1.08 17.16
CA ASP A 204 9.72 -1.96 18.00
C ASP A 204 10.66 -2.77 17.08
N GLN A 205 11.95 -2.71 17.32
CA GLN A 205 12.96 -3.37 16.49
C GLN A 205 13.25 -4.82 16.89
N GLY A 206 12.44 -5.43 17.75
CA GLY A 206 12.62 -6.78 18.22
C GLY A 206 13.70 -6.95 19.32
N GLU A 207 14.19 -8.18 19.53
CA GLU A 207 15.13 -8.51 20.61
C GLU A 207 16.44 -7.70 20.51
N GLY A 208 16.68 -6.88 21.51
CA GLY A 208 17.87 -6.03 21.60
C GLY A 208 17.81 -4.71 20.87
N GLY A 209 16.74 -4.45 20.12
CA GLY A 209 16.51 -3.18 19.45
C GLY A 209 15.88 -2.13 20.36
N ASN A 210 15.74 -0.92 19.82
CA ASN A 210 15.12 0.19 20.53
C ASN A 210 13.69 0.42 20.01
N ALA A 211 12.74 0.59 20.93
CA ALA A 211 11.43 1.11 20.54
C ALA A 211 11.53 2.60 20.17
N VAL A 212 11.01 2.96 19.00
CA VAL A 212 10.99 4.34 18.52
C VAL A 212 9.55 4.77 18.29
N ARG A 213 9.14 5.84 18.97
CA ARG A 213 7.82 6.45 18.80
C ARG A 213 7.96 7.84 18.22
N GLY A 214 7.12 8.16 17.29
CA GLY A 214 7.12 9.47 16.66
C GLY A 214 5.74 9.91 16.22
N ASP A 215 5.57 11.22 16.17
CA ASP A 215 4.40 11.85 15.56
C ASP A 215 4.83 13.01 14.67
N PHE A 216 4.00 13.27 13.66
CA PHE A 216 4.25 14.31 12.68
C PHE A 216 2.95 14.97 12.26
N GLY A 217 2.93 16.30 12.35
CA GLY A 217 1.82 17.11 11.85
C GLY A 217 2.26 17.98 10.68
N LYS A 218 1.40 18.09 9.66
CA LYS A 218 1.62 18.93 8.48
C LYS A 218 0.39 19.76 8.16
N PHE A 219 0.63 21.02 7.84
CA PHE A 219 -0.37 21.91 7.24
C PHE A 219 0.14 22.39 5.88
N THR A 220 -0.73 22.36 4.88
CA THR A 220 -0.41 22.81 3.52
C THR A 220 -1.47 23.79 3.05
N LEU A 221 -1.02 24.85 2.42
CA LEU A 221 -1.85 25.82 1.71
C LEU A 221 -1.36 25.84 0.25
N ALA A 222 -2.27 25.57 -0.70
CA ALA A 222 -1.92 25.48 -2.11
C ALA A 222 -2.95 26.22 -2.96
N PRO A 223 -2.54 27.25 -3.69
CA PRO A 223 -3.33 27.80 -4.80
C PRO A 223 -3.21 26.86 -6.02
N THR A 224 -4.33 26.59 -6.68
CA THR A 224 -4.43 25.74 -7.87
C THR A 224 -5.35 26.31 -8.92
#